data_4e3e1dd948094abb21185e7bb95171e8
#
_entry.id   4e3e1dd948094abb21185e7bb95171e8
#
_cell.length_a   1.000
_cell.length_b   1.000
_cell.length_c   1.000
_cell.angle_alpha   90.00
_cell.angle_beta   90.00
_cell.angle_gamma   90.00
#
_symmetry.space_group_name_H-M   'P 1'
#
loop_
_entity.id
_entity.type
_entity.pdbx_description
1 polymer ?
#
loop_
_entity_poly.entity_id
_entity_poly.type
_entity_poly.pdbx_seq_one_letter_code
_entity_poly.pdbx_strand_id
1 'polypeptide(L)'
;MTGKVYLVGAGPGDPGLITVRGLELLRKADVVVYDALANPELLKECRPDAELIDAGKRARDHHLSQWQTNGLLVDRAKEGSVVVRLKGGDPFLFGRGAEEVEELRAAGAEVHVVPGVSSSISVPELAGIPVTHRDHSSLVTFVTGHEKDGRESDRVDWKALVQGHGTLVIMMGLGNAGTISKELMAGGMSPDMPAAVISKGSTPEQRVVTTTVSELESAIREQAVEPPGIIVVGEVASLREKLGDLS
;
A
#
# COMPACT_ATOMS: atom_id res chain seq x y z
N MET A 1 17.72 -1.98 29.92
CA MET A 1 16.85 -0.96 29.27
C MET A 1 16.06 -1.73 28.23
N THR A 2 14.74 -1.56 28.18
CA THR A 2 13.92 -2.16 27.13
C THR A 2 14.24 -1.48 25.82
N GLY A 3 14.44 -2.24 24.76
CA GLY A 3 14.63 -1.72 23.39
C GLY A 3 13.38 -1.02 22.87
N LYS A 4 13.48 -0.44 21.69
CA LYS A 4 12.40 0.33 21.05
C LYS A 4 12.05 -0.27 19.71
N VAL A 5 10.76 -0.32 19.39
CA VAL A 5 10.26 -0.73 18.07
C VAL A 5 9.78 0.49 17.32
N TYR A 6 10.24 0.66 16.10
CA TYR A 6 9.79 1.70 15.17
C TYR A 6 9.09 1.06 13.96
N LEU A 7 7.78 1.31 13.80
CA LEU A 7 7.09 0.99 12.56
C LEU A 7 7.37 2.11 11.57
N VAL A 8 8.09 1.82 10.50
CA VAL A 8 8.57 2.82 9.54
C VAL A 8 7.98 2.54 8.16
N GLY A 9 7.35 3.55 7.57
CA GLY A 9 6.91 3.48 6.19
C GLY A 9 8.09 3.61 5.23
N ALA A 10 8.23 2.63 4.34
CA ALA A 10 9.27 2.57 3.33
C ALA A 10 8.99 3.42 2.08
N GLY A 11 7.77 3.98 1.97
CA GLY A 11 7.33 4.63 0.74
C GLY A 11 6.78 3.66 -0.30
N PRO A 12 6.39 4.17 -1.49
CA PRO A 12 5.63 3.42 -2.50
C PRO A 12 6.47 2.48 -3.36
N GLY A 13 7.79 2.61 -3.37
CA GLY A 13 8.70 1.83 -4.21
C GLY A 13 10.04 2.50 -4.46
N ASP A 14 10.06 3.77 -4.87
CA ASP A 14 11.29 4.56 -4.99
C ASP A 14 11.92 4.77 -3.60
N PRO A 15 13.18 4.33 -3.38
CA PRO A 15 13.87 4.52 -2.10
C PRO A 15 14.05 6.00 -1.74
N GLY A 16 14.06 6.92 -2.70
CA GLY A 16 14.09 8.36 -2.48
C GLY A 16 12.85 8.93 -1.80
N LEU A 17 11.76 8.16 -1.75
CA LEU A 17 10.50 8.56 -1.10
C LEU A 17 10.37 8.07 0.35
N ILE A 18 11.41 7.52 0.94
CA ILE A 18 11.46 7.31 2.39
C ILE A 18 11.56 8.66 3.11
N THR A 19 10.92 8.79 4.26
CA THR A 19 11.07 10.00 5.06
C THR A 19 12.48 10.10 5.66
N VAL A 20 12.98 11.34 5.86
CA VAL A 20 14.28 11.58 6.51
C VAL A 20 14.36 10.85 7.85
N ARG A 21 13.29 10.93 8.67
CA ARG A 21 13.23 10.23 9.96
C ARG A 21 13.28 8.71 9.80
N GLY A 22 12.60 8.16 8.80
CA GLY A 22 12.63 6.71 8.51
C GLY A 22 14.04 6.25 8.16
N LEU A 23 14.72 6.99 7.30
CA LEU A 23 16.10 6.70 6.89
C LEU A 23 17.09 6.79 8.06
N GLU A 24 16.96 7.82 8.91
CA GLU A 24 17.81 7.96 10.11
C GLU A 24 17.65 6.79 11.09
N LEU A 25 16.42 6.29 11.25
CA LEU A 25 16.15 5.14 12.12
C LEU A 25 16.67 3.85 11.50
N LEU A 26 16.51 3.68 10.20
CA LEU A 26 17.04 2.53 9.46
C LEU A 26 18.56 2.42 9.63
N ARG A 27 19.27 3.54 9.52
CA ARG A 27 20.73 3.63 9.72
C ARG A 27 21.20 3.36 11.15
N LYS A 28 20.30 3.43 12.14
CA LYS A 28 20.60 3.22 13.57
C LYS A 28 20.06 1.90 14.11
N ALA A 29 19.28 1.17 13.31
CA ALA A 29 18.65 -0.06 13.73
C ALA A 29 19.66 -1.16 14.02
N ASP A 30 19.44 -1.92 15.10
CA ASP A 30 20.15 -3.16 15.38
C ASP A 30 19.49 -4.33 14.63
N VAL A 31 18.16 -4.27 14.48
CA VAL A 31 17.35 -5.27 13.78
C VAL A 31 16.37 -4.58 12.82
N VAL A 32 16.29 -5.05 11.59
CA VAL A 32 15.33 -4.59 10.59
C VAL A 32 14.47 -5.75 10.13
N VAL A 33 13.18 -5.70 10.45
CA VAL A 33 12.17 -6.67 9.98
C VAL A 33 11.39 -6.02 8.84
N TYR A 34 11.53 -6.51 7.62
CA TYR A 34 10.94 -5.88 6.43
C TYR A 34 9.97 -6.80 5.70
N ASP A 35 9.03 -6.22 4.95
CA ASP A 35 8.08 -6.97 4.11
C ASP A 35 8.48 -6.96 2.63
N ALA A 36 7.78 -7.75 1.82
CA ALA A 36 8.09 -7.93 0.40
C ALA A 36 7.88 -6.67 -0.46
N LEU A 37 7.17 -5.66 0.05
CA LEU A 37 6.89 -4.41 -0.67
C LEU A 37 7.90 -3.30 -0.33
N ALA A 38 8.74 -3.49 0.68
CA ALA A 38 9.83 -2.58 0.96
C ALA A 38 10.93 -2.76 -0.09
N ASN A 39 11.38 -1.64 -0.69
CA ASN A 39 12.43 -1.71 -1.71
C ASN A 39 13.75 -2.21 -1.10
N PRO A 40 14.37 -3.27 -1.65
CA PRO A 40 15.63 -3.82 -1.13
C PRO A 40 16.80 -2.84 -1.11
N GLU A 41 16.78 -1.80 -1.95
CA GLU A 41 17.82 -0.76 -1.92
C GLU A 41 17.89 -0.03 -0.58
N LEU A 42 16.75 0.10 0.13
CA LEU A 42 16.73 0.68 1.47
C LEU A 42 17.51 -0.15 2.50
N LEU A 43 17.63 -1.46 2.30
CA LEU A 43 18.38 -2.33 3.20
C LEU A 43 19.89 -2.06 3.13
N LYS A 44 20.39 -1.46 2.05
CA LYS A 44 21.79 -1.03 1.92
C LYS A 44 22.14 0.14 2.81
N GLU A 45 21.13 0.87 3.29
CA GLU A 45 21.29 1.99 4.23
C GLU A 45 21.45 1.53 5.69
N CYS A 46 21.19 0.25 5.97
CA CYS A 46 21.36 -0.32 7.28
C CYS A 46 22.85 -0.43 7.66
N ARG A 47 23.12 -0.48 8.95
CA ARG A 47 24.47 -0.77 9.45
C ARG A 47 24.91 -2.15 8.95
N PRO A 48 26.21 -2.37 8.69
CA PRO A 48 26.72 -3.66 8.23
C PRO A 48 26.51 -4.83 9.23
N ASP A 49 26.36 -4.50 10.51
CA ASP A 49 26.13 -5.44 11.61
C ASP A 49 24.65 -5.57 12.01
N ALA A 50 23.74 -4.87 11.32
CA ALA A 50 22.31 -4.98 11.58
C ALA A 50 21.77 -6.34 11.14
N GLU A 51 20.93 -6.96 11.97
CA GLU A 51 20.20 -8.18 11.62
C GLU A 51 19.05 -7.82 10.67
N LEU A 52 19.04 -8.39 9.45
CA LEU A 52 18.00 -8.16 8.46
C LEU A 52 17.09 -9.39 8.35
N ILE A 53 15.79 -9.23 8.63
CA ILE A 53 14.81 -10.32 8.69
C ILE A 53 13.69 -10.07 7.69
N ASP A 54 13.54 -10.96 6.71
CA ASP A 54 12.46 -10.92 5.73
C ASP A 54 11.18 -11.53 6.32
N ALA A 55 10.17 -10.70 6.57
CA ALA A 55 8.84 -11.12 7.00
C ALA A 55 7.85 -11.18 5.83
N GLY A 56 8.30 -10.88 4.60
CA GLY A 56 7.49 -10.85 3.40
C GLY A 56 7.13 -12.23 2.86
N LYS A 57 6.07 -12.30 2.06
CA LYS A 57 5.66 -13.52 1.36
C LYS A 57 6.54 -13.72 0.12
N ARG A 58 7.51 -14.60 0.15
CA ARG A 58 8.12 -15.17 -1.06
C ARG A 58 7.69 -16.63 -1.22
N ALA A 59 7.33 -16.98 -2.45
CA ALA A 59 6.89 -18.34 -2.77
C ALA A 59 7.97 -19.37 -2.40
N ARG A 60 7.61 -20.29 -1.53
CA ARG A 60 8.09 -21.66 -1.32
C ARG A 60 8.61 -22.06 0.06
N ASP A 61 8.97 -21.14 1.01
CA ASP A 61 9.35 -21.61 2.35
C ASP A 61 8.98 -20.62 3.46
N HIS A 62 8.29 -21.16 4.47
CA HIS A 62 7.99 -20.63 5.80
C HIS A 62 7.82 -19.11 5.95
N HIS A 63 6.61 -18.66 5.61
CA HIS A 63 6.16 -17.28 5.92
C HIS A 63 5.98 -17.11 7.42
N LEU A 64 6.56 -16.05 7.98
CA LEU A 64 6.15 -15.63 9.30
C LEU A 64 4.68 -15.19 9.23
N SER A 65 3.84 -15.84 10.01
CA SER A 65 2.48 -15.33 10.22
C SER A 65 2.58 -13.96 10.92
N GLN A 66 1.51 -13.16 10.85
CA GLN A 66 1.49 -11.87 11.57
C GLN A 66 1.84 -12.05 13.05
N TRP A 67 1.31 -13.09 13.67
CA TRP A 67 1.62 -13.44 15.07
C TRP A 67 3.12 -13.73 15.30
N GLN A 68 3.77 -14.48 14.41
CA GLN A 68 5.19 -14.76 14.50
C GLN A 68 6.05 -13.49 14.30
N THR A 69 5.64 -12.64 13.35
CA THR A 69 6.31 -11.34 13.15
C THR A 69 6.22 -10.49 14.40
N ASN A 70 5.05 -10.39 15.02
CA ASN A 70 4.85 -9.59 16.23
C ASN A 70 5.64 -10.17 17.41
N GLY A 71 5.65 -11.49 17.58
CA GLY A 71 6.48 -12.17 18.58
C GLY A 71 7.98 -11.86 18.43
N LEU A 72 8.47 -11.93 17.18
CA LEU A 72 9.86 -11.59 16.87
C LEU A 72 10.22 -10.14 17.24
N LEU A 73 9.35 -9.18 16.89
CA LEU A 73 9.55 -7.76 17.24
C LEU A 73 9.61 -7.56 18.76
N VAL A 74 8.72 -8.25 19.49
CA VAL A 74 8.69 -8.21 20.97
C VAL A 74 9.99 -8.78 21.57
N ASP A 75 10.44 -9.93 21.07
CA ASP A 75 11.63 -10.61 21.61
C ASP A 75 12.88 -9.75 21.39
N ARG A 76 13.07 -9.19 20.20
CA ARG A 76 14.20 -8.30 19.92
C ARG A 76 14.18 -7.02 20.75
N ALA A 77 12.97 -6.46 20.99
CA ALA A 77 12.84 -5.30 21.87
C ALA A 77 13.19 -5.63 23.33
N LYS A 78 12.81 -6.83 23.83
CA LYS A 78 13.17 -7.28 25.19
C LYS A 78 14.68 -7.49 25.36
N GLU A 79 15.38 -7.86 24.31
CA GLU A 79 16.84 -7.97 24.27
C GLU A 79 17.54 -6.61 24.32
N GLY A 80 16.81 -5.50 24.25
CA GLY A 80 17.33 -4.12 24.32
C GLY A 80 17.66 -3.51 22.96
N SER A 81 17.32 -4.19 21.85
CA SER A 81 17.62 -3.75 20.49
C SER A 81 16.75 -2.57 20.04
N VAL A 82 17.31 -1.73 19.16
CA VAL A 82 16.58 -0.76 18.35
C VAL A 82 16.04 -1.52 17.12
N VAL A 83 14.74 -1.78 17.10
CA VAL A 83 14.08 -2.58 16.06
C VAL A 83 13.34 -1.68 15.09
N VAL A 84 13.59 -1.81 13.80
CA VAL A 84 12.80 -1.18 12.75
C VAL A 84 11.94 -2.24 12.07
N ARG A 85 10.62 -2.05 12.09
CA ARG A 85 9.66 -2.75 11.25
C ARG A 85 9.43 -1.91 10.00
N LEU A 86 10.09 -2.26 8.89
CA LEU A 86 10.02 -1.53 7.62
C LEU A 86 8.87 -2.07 6.77
N LYS A 87 7.88 -1.22 6.48
CA LYS A 87 6.62 -1.58 5.83
C LYS A 87 6.46 -0.81 4.52
N GLY A 88 6.07 -1.47 3.44
CA GLY A 88 5.78 -0.81 2.16
C GLY A 88 4.69 0.27 2.32
N GLY A 89 4.83 1.41 1.64
CA GLY A 89 3.94 2.54 1.74
C GLY A 89 3.93 3.20 3.12
N ASP A 90 2.74 3.34 3.70
CA ASP A 90 2.49 3.84 5.06
C ASP A 90 2.10 2.69 5.99
N PRO A 91 2.58 2.64 7.24
CA PRO A 91 2.31 1.54 8.16
C PRO A 91 0.83 1.35 8.51
N PHE A 92 0.03 2.42 8.52
CA PHE A 92 -1.35 2.41 9.02
C PHE A 92 -2.41 2.37 7.93
N LEU A 93 -2.07 2.73 6.68
CA LEU A 93 -3.03 2.64 5.59
C LEU A 93 -2.98 1.24 4.94
N PHE A 94 -3.93 0.38 5.29
CA PHE A 94 -4.04 -1.03 4.87
C PHE A 94 -2.78 -1.89 5.15
N GLY A 95 -1.88 -1.37 6.01
CA GLY A 95 -0.62 -2.03 6.36
C GLY A 95 -0.68 -2.84 7.65
N ARG A 96 -1.82 -2.93 8.34
CA ARG A 96 -2.00 -3.63 9.62
C ARG A 96 -1.11 -3.12 10.76
N GLY A 97 -0.51 -1.94 10.60
CA GLY A 97 0.40 -1.38 11.60
C GLY A 97 -0.25 -1.11 12.94
N ALA A 98 -1.55 -0.77 12.97
CA ALA A 98 -2.29 -0.59 14.22
C ALA A 98 -2.38 -1.90 15.01
N GLU A 99 -2.66 -3.03 14.35
CA GLU A 99 -2.68 -4.36 14.96
C GLU A 99 -1.30 -4.71 15.55
N GLU A 100 -0.21 -4.43 14.81
CA GLU A 100 1.17 -4.64 15.28
C GLU A 100 1.46 -3.78 16.54
N VAL A 101 1.04 -2.51 16.56
CA VAL A 101 1.23 -1.62 17.72
C VAL A 101 0.45 -2.11 18.94
N GLU A 102 -0.80 -2.57 18.75
CA GLU A 102 -1.62 -3.10 19.84
C GLU A 102 -0.95 -4.29 20.53
N GLU A 103 -0.48 -5.27 19.77
CA GLU A 103 0.19 -6.47 20.30
C GLU A 103 1.53 -6.12 20.97
N LEU A 104 2.34 -5.26 20.35
CA LEU A 104 3.62 -4.82 20.89
C LEU A 104 3.46 -4.09 22.23
N ARG A 105 2.48 -3.19 22.32
CA ARG A 105 2.17 -2.48 23.56
C ARG A 105 1.63 -3.41 24.65
N ALA A 106 0.77 -4.36 24.29
CA ALA A 106 0.26 -5.37 25.21
C ALA A 106 1.41 -6.21 25.80
N ALA A 107 2.48 -6.44 25.03
CA ALA A 107 3.69 -7.11 25.47
C ALA A 107 4.67 -6.20 26.25
N GLY A 108 4.34 -4.92 26.48
CA GLY A 108 5.14 -3.94 27.21
C GLY A 108 6.29 -3.30 26.42
N ALA A 109 6.31 -3.41 25.09
CA ALA A 109 7.32 -2.78 24.26
C ALA A 109 7.06 -1.27 24.08
N GLU A 110 8.13 -0.48 24.02
CA GLU A 110 8.06 0.94 23.63
C GLU A 110 7.97 1.01 22.11
N VAL A 111 6.84 1.51 21.58
CA VAL A 111 6.54 1.52 20.14
C VAL A 111 6.32 2.93 19.64
N HIS A 112 6.94 3.25 18.50
CA HIS A 112 6.80 4.49 17.77
C HIS A 112 6.42 4.22 16.31
N VAL A 113 5.67 5.14 15.69
CA VAL A 113 5.30 5.07 14.28
C VAL A 113 5.94 6.23 13.53
N VAL A 114 6.52 5.94 12.39
CA VAL A 114 7.03 6.91 11.43
C VAL A 114 6.22 6.75 10.15
N PRO A 115 5.33 7.70 9.83
CA PRO A 115 4.55 7.66 8.60
C PRO A 115 5.43 7.53 7.36
N GLY A 116 4.88 6.92 6.32
CA GLY A 116 5.51 6.82 5.01
C GLY A 116 4.65 7.47 3.92
N VAL A 117 5.25 7.73 2.77
CA VAL A 117 4.52 8.15 1.58
C VAL A 117 3.65 6.98 1.12
N SER A 118 2.33 7.14 1.22
CA SER A 118 1.40 6.09 0.83
C SER A 118 1.31 5.93 -0.69
N SER A 119 1.38 4.71 -1.17
CA SER A 119 1.17 4.38 -2.58
C SER A 119 -0.20 4.80 -3.10
N SER A 120 -1.22 4.87 -2.23
CA SER A 120 -2.57 5.30 -2.62
C SER A 120 -2.65 6.75 -3.12
N ILE A 121 -1.69 7.58 -2.76
CA ILE A 121 -1.60 8.99 -3.21
C ILE A 121 -0.48 9.12 -4.25
N SER A 122 0.72 8.68 -3.91
CA SER A 122 1.91 8.92 -4.70
C SER A 122 1.95 8.18 -6.04
N VAL A 123 1.43 6.95 -6.08
CA VAL A 123 1.44 6.17 -7.34
C VAL A 123 0.51 6.78 -8.39
N PRO A 124 -0.74 7.17 -8.08
CA PRO A 124 -1.54 7.97 -9.01
C PRO A 124 -0.87 9.28 -9.42
N GLU A 125 -0.28 10.01 -8.47
CA GLU A 125 0.42 11.28 -8.74
C GLU A 125 1.55 11.10 -9.75
N LEU A 126 2.46 10.14 -9.53
CA LEU A 126 3.54 9.81 -10.45
C LEU A 126 3.02 9.35 -11.82
N ALA A 127 1.86 8.72 -11.85
CA ALA A 127 1.18 8.35 -13.09
C ALA A 127 0.45 9.53 -13.76
N GLY A 128 0.57 10.76 -13.28
CA GLY A 128 -0.13 11.93 -13.82
C GLY A 128 -1.64 11.93 -13.57
N ILE A 129 -2.09 11.27 -12.50
CA ILE A 129 -3.49 11.18 -12.10
C ILE A 129 -3.64 11.78 -10.69
N PRO A 130 -4.08 13.04 -10.55
CA PRO A 130 -4.31 13.62 -9.24
C PRO A 130 -5.53 12.94 -8.57
N VAL A 131 -5.43 12.56 -7.31
CA VAL A 131 -6.57 11.94 -6.60
C VAL A 131 -7.69 12.93 -6.24
N THR A 132 -7.40 14.23 -6.31
CA THR A 132 -8.38 15.33 -6.18
C THR A 132 -8.09 16.39 -7.23
N HIS A 133 -9.11 17.09 -7.70
CA HIS A 133 -8.96 18.20 -8.64
C HIS A 133 -10.11 19.19 -8.48
N ARG A 134 -9.84 20.50 -8.53
CA ARG A 134 -10.86 21.54 -8.29
C ARG A 134 -12.12 21.37 -9.15
N ASP A 135 -11.95 20.99 -10.41
CA ASP A 135 -13.05 20.90 -11.38
C ASP A 135 -13.61 19.48 -11.54
N HIS A 136 -12.92 18.42 -11.03
CA HIS A 136 -13.30 17.03 -11.25
C HIS A 136 -13.65 16.28 -9.98
N SER A 137 -12.96 16.52 -8.86
CA SER A 137 -13.21 15.74 -7.64
C SER A 137 -12.74 16.46 -6.38
N SER A 138 -13.67 16.76 -5.50
CA SER A 138 -13.41 17.31 -4.16
C SER A 138 -13.36 16.25 -3.06
N LEU A 139 -13.61 14.98 -3.42
CA LEU A 139 -13.65 13.84 -2.50
C LEU A 139 -12.76 12.73 -3.04
N VAL A 140 -11.95 12.14 -2.16
CA VAL A 140 -11.22 10.90 -2.44
C VAL A 140 -11.54 9.87 -1.37
N THR A 141 -11.79 8.64 -1.80
CA THR A 141 -11.98 7.49 -0.91
C THR A 141 -10.94 6.43 -1.20
N PHE A 142 -10.17 6.06 -0.18
CA PHE A 142 -9.28 4.91 -0.22
C PHE A 142 -10.03 3.68 0.26
N VAL A 143 -10.05 2.64 -0.58
CA VAL A 143 -10.80 1.40 -0.29
C VAL A 143 -9.95 0.18 -0.62
N THR A 144 -10.13 -0.90 0.13
CA THR A 144 -9.54 -2.19 -0.21
C THR A 144 -10.45 -2.96 -1.17
N GLY A 145 -9.89 -3.49 -2.25
CA GLY A 145 -10.59 -4.39 -3.17
C GLY A 145 -10.46 -5.87 -2.79
N HIS A 146 -9.80 -6.17 -1.67
CA HIS A 146 -9.65 -7.54 -1.17
C HIS A 146 -10.37 -7.70 0.16
N GLU A 147 -11.28 -8.63 0.21
CA GLU A 147 -11.97 -9.05 1.43
C GLU A 147 -11.33 -10.33 1.96
N LYS A 148 -11.31 -10.45 3.28
CA LYS A 148 -10.77 -11.64 3.94
C LYS A 148 -11.73 -12.81 3.73
N ASP A 149 -11.24 -13.90 3.15
CA ASP A 149 -12.00 -15.13 2.94
C ASP A 149 -12.82 -15.54 4.17
N GLY A 150 -14.12 -15.83 3.95
CA GLY A 150 -15.00 -16.45 4.95
C GLY A 150 -15.76 -15.51 5.89
N ARG A 151 -15.83 -14.21 5.63
CA ARG A 151 -16.76 -13.30 6.33
C ARG A 151 -17.94 -12.94 5.43
N GLU A 152 -19.14 -13.28 5.86
CA GLU A 152 -20.42 -13.07 5.17
C GLU A 152 -20.87 -11.62 5.00
N SER A 153 -20.08 -10.62 5.34
CA SER A 153 -20.48 -9.23 5.17
C SER A 153 -19.48 -8.50 4.27
N ASP A 154 -19.90 -8.15 3.08
CA ASP A 154 -19.29 -7.14 2.25
C ASP A 154 -19.15 -5.87 3.09
N ARG A 155 -17.92 -5.59 3.56
CA ARG A 155 -17.68 -4.41 4.41
C ARG A 155 -17.67 -3.13 3.61
N VAL A 156 -17.58 -3.23 2.28
CA VAL A 156 -17.55 -2.10 1.39
C VAL A 156 -18.91 -1.92 0.74
N ASP A 157 -19.58 -0.85 1.11
CA ASP A 157 -20.83 -0.44 0.45
C ASP A 157 -20.49 0.33 -0.84
N TRP A 158 -20.28 -0.43 -1.93
CA TRP A 158 -19.94 0.12 -3.24
C TRP A 158 -20.99 1.12 -3.75
N LYS A 159 -22.27 0.87 -3.46
CA LYS A 159 -23.36 1.78 -3.84
C LYS A 159 -23.24 3.12 -3.14
N ALA A 160 -22.95 3.13 -1.84
CA ALA A 160 -22.72 4.38 -1.11
C ALA A 160 -21.49 5.14 -1.62
N LEU A 161 -20.42 4.43 -1.99
CA LEU A 161 -19.22 5.03 -2.57
C LEU A 161 -19.52 5.74 -3.91
N VAL A 162 -20.31 5.11 -4.77
CA VAL A 162 -20.74 5.70 -6.05
C VAL A 162 -21.54 6.99 -5.83
N GLN A 163 -22.44 7.00 -4.85
CA GLN A 163 -23.25 8.18 -4.50
C GLN A 163 -22.42 9.36 -3.99
N GLY A 164 -21.20 9.12 -3.50
CA GLY A 164 -20.29 10.17 -3.06
C GLY A 164 -19.71 11.01 -4.20
N HIS A 165 -19.81 10.59 -5.45
CA HIS A 165 -19.31 11.29 -6.64
C HIS A 165 -17.85 11.74 -6.55
N GLY A 166 -17.02 10.99 -5.85
CA GLY A 166 -15.59 11.27 -5.66
C GLY A 166 -14.68 10.34 -6.46
N THR A 167 -13.39 10.55 -6.29
CA THR A 167 -12.36 9.62 -6.77
C THR A 167 -12.30 8.40 -5.85
N LEU A 168 -12.34 7.20 -6.41
CA LEU A 168 -12.06 5.96 -5.69
C LEU A 168 -10.64 5.51 -6.01
N VAL A 169 -9.84 5.29 -4.96
CA VAL A 169 -8.50 4.70 -5.06
C VAL A 169 -8.57 3.32 -4.40
N ILE A 170 -8.55 2.28 -5.22
CA ILE A 170 -8.80 0.90 -4.80
C ILE A 170 -7.47 0.17 -4.72
N MET A 171 -7.09 -0.18 -3.52
CA MET A 171 -5.88 -0.95 -3.25
C MET A 171 -6.20 -2.45 -3.19
N MET A 172 -5.22 -3.30 -3.54
CA MET A 172 -5.37 -4.77 -3.50
C MET A 172 -6.57 -5.30 -4.33
N GLY A 173 -7.02 -4.53 -5.34
CA GLY A 173 -8.23 -4.82 -6.10
C GLY A 173 -8.02 -5.54 -7.44
N LEU A 174 -6.77 -5.77 -7.90
CA LEU A 174 -6.52 -6.32 -9.24
C LEU A 174 -7.20 -7.66 -9.48
N GLY A 175 -7.12 -8.57 -8.49
CA GLY A 175 -7.73 -9.91 -8.59
C GLY A 175 -9.26 -9.89 -8.58
N ASN A 176 -9.88 -8.81 -8.10
CA ASN A 176 -11.32 -8.66 -7.95
C ASN A 176 -11.91 -7.59 -8.88
N ALA A 177 -11.12 -7.10 -9.84
CA ALA A 177 -11.51 -5.97 -10.68
C ALA A 177 -12.85 -6.16 -11.40
N GLY A 178 -13.14 -7.38 -11.87
CA GLY A 178 -14.41 -7.71 -12.52
C GLY A 178 -15.62 -7.64 -11.56
N THR A 179 -15.46 -8.08 -10.33
CA THR A 179 -16.50 -7.94 -9.28
C THR A 179 -16.68 -6.49 -8.90
N ILE A 180 -15.59 -5.76 -8.66
CA ILE A 180 -15.59 -4.34 -8.32
C ILE A 180 -16.30 -3.53 -9.41
N SER A 181 -15.97 -3.76 -10.68
CA SER A 181 -16.63 -3.11 -11.83
C SER A 181 -18.15 -3.34 -11.83
N LYS A 182 -18.60 -4.57 -11.63
CA LYS A 182 -20.02 -4.91 -11.55
C LYS A 182 -20.73 -4.21 -10.39
N GLU A 183 -20.14 -4.21 -9.21
CA GLU A 183 -20.69 -3.55 -8.01
C GLU A 183 -20.79 -2.03 -8.18
N LEU A 184 -19.77 -1.39 -8.77
CA LEU A 184 -19.80 0.05 -9.07
C LEU A 184 -20.92 0.37 -10.06
N MET A 185 -21.05 -0.39 -11.14
CA MET A 185 -22.13 -0.19 -12.12
C MET A 185 -23.52 -0.48 -11.52
N ALA A 186 -23.65 -1.52 -10.71
CA ALA A 186 -24.89 -1.82 -9.98
C ALA A 186 -25.26 -0.70 -8.98
N GLY A 187 -24.25 0.00 -8.43
CA GLY A 187 -24.44 1.20 -7.60
C GLY A 187 -24.88 2.44 -8.38
N GLY A 188 -24.87 2.39 -9.72
CA GLY A 188 -25.27 3.49 -10.60
C GLY A 188 -24.11 4.26 -11.25
N MET A 189 -22.87 3.76 -11.14
CA MET A 189 -21.75 4.37 -11.85
C MET A 189 -21.86 4.14 -13.35
N SER A 190 -21.51 5.15 -14.15
CA SER A 190 -21.50 5.02 -15.60
C SER A 190 -20.51 3.93 -16.04
N PRO A 191 -20.88 3.05 -16.99
CA PRO A 191 -19.94 2.12 -17.61
C PRO A 191 -18.71 2.82 -18.21
N ASP A 192 -18.91 4.02 -18.75
CA ASP A 192 -17.88 4.85 -19.38
C ASP A 192 -17.10 5.73 -18.39
N MET A 193 -17.33 5.59 -17.08
CA MET A 193 -16.55 6.34 -16.07
C MET A 193 -15.06 6.03 -16.24
N PRO A 194 -14.21 7.06 -16.39
CA PRO A 194 -12.78 6.86 -16.53
C PRO A 194 -12.18 6.09 -15.36
N ALA A 195 -11.29 5.18 -15.69
CA ALA A 195 -10.53 4.41 -14.74
C ALA A 195 -9.07 4.25 -15.21
N ALA A 196 -8.18 4.03 -14.27
CA ALA A 196 -6.80 3.70 -14.56
C ALA A 196 -6.30 2.59 -13.62
N VAL A 197 -5.44 1.74 -14.14
CA VAL A 197 -4.75 0.71 -13.38
C VAL A 197 -3.26 1.00 -13.43
N ILE A 198 -2.64 1.14 -12.27
CA ILE A 198 -1.21 1.43 -12.14
C ILE A 198 -0.55 0.24 -11.45
N SER A 199 0.30 -0.46 -12.18
CA SER A 199 1.05 -1.62 -11.68
C SER A 199 2.48 -1.23 -11.38
N LYS A 200 3.06 -1.82 -10.32
CA LYS A 200 4.44 -1.61 -9.88
C LYS A 200 4.82 -0.13 -9.78
N GLY A 201 3.87 0.68 -9.31
CA GLY A 201 4.02 2.13 -9.23
C GLY A 201 5.22 2.58 -8.42
N SER A 202 5.84 3.70 -8.82
CA SER A 202 7.05 4.25 -8.19
C SER A 202 8.27 3.34 -8.31
N THR A 203 8.29 2.47 -9.33
CA THR A 203 9.46 1.64 -9.69
C THR A 203 9.77 1.78 -11.18
N PRO A 204 10.98 1.38 -11.65
CA PRO A 204 11.30 1.37 -13.08
C PRO A 204 10.37 0.51 -13.94
N GLU A 205 9.65 -0.42 -13.33
CA GLU A 205 8.67 -1.28 -14.02
C GLU A 205 7.25 -0.71 -13.96
N GLN A 206 7.06 0.54 -13.56
CA GLN A 206 5.74 1.17 -13.51
C GLN A 206 5.02 1.07 -14.86
N ARG A 207 3.79 0.58 -14.84
CA ARG A 207 2.91 0.52 -16.02
C ARG A 207 1.57 1.13 -15.68
N VAL A 208 1.04 1.91 -16.60
CA VAL A 208 -0.27 2.57 -16.46
C VAL A 208 -1.16 2.15 -17.61
N VAL A 209 -2.35 1.68 -17.29
CA VAL A 209 -3.41 1.32 -18.25
C VAL A 209 -4.62 2.21 -17.96
N THR A 210 -4.95 3.10 -18.90
CA THR A 210 -6.19 3.88 -18.86
C THR A 210 -7.31 3.09 -19.53
N THR A 211 -8.51 3.13 -18.95
CA THR A 211 -9.66 2.34 -19.35
C THR A 211 -10.95 2.97 -18.83
N THR A 212 -12.06 2.26 -18.89
CA THR A 212 -13.33 2.61 -18.24
C THR A 212 -13.72 1.58 -17.19
N VAL A 213 -14.71 1.90 -16.37
CA VAL A 213 -15.20 0.97 -15.34
C VAL A 213 -15.68 -0.34 -15.96
N SER A 214 -16.41 -0.30 -17.08
CA SER A 214 -16.90 -1.51 -17.74
C SER A 214 -15.79 -2.41 -18.29
N GLU A 215 -14.64 -1.85 -18.64
CA GLU A 215 -13.53 -2.55 -19.27
C GLU A 215 -12.38 -2.91 -18.32
N LEU A 216 -12.50 -2.60 -17.01
CA LEU A 216 -11.43 -2.82 -16.04
C LEU A 216 -10.87 -4.25 -16.06
N GLU A 217 -11.73 -5.26 -16.05
CA GLU A 217 -11.31 -6.67 -16.04
C GLU A 217 -10.60 -7.08 -17.32
N SER A 218 -11.18 -6.71 -18.48
CA SER A 218 -10.58 -7.01 -19.79
C SER A 218 -9.24 -6.31 -19.96
N ALA A 219 -9.15 -5.02 -19.59
CA ALA A 219 -7.92 -4.24 -19.70
C ALA A 219 -6.78 -4.84 -18.84
N ILE A 220 -7.06 -5.26 -17.60
CA ILE A 220 -6.08 -5.94 -16.73
C ILE A 220 -5.60 -7.24 -17.37
N ARG A 221 -6.51 -8.07 -17.88
CA ARG A 221 -6.19 -9.35 -18.50
C ARG A 221 -5.39 -9.18 -19.80
N GLU A 222 -5.85 -8.35 -20.71
CA GLU A 222 -5.27 -8.16 -22.05
C GLU A 222 -3.90 -7.49 -21.99
N GLN A 223 -3.73 -6.57 -21.03
CA GLN A 223 -2.45 -5.90 -20.80
C GLN A 223 -1.52 -6.68 -19.84
N ALA A 224 -1.93 -7.88 -19.39
CA ALA A 224 -1.19 -8.71 -18.45
C ALA A 224 -0.67 -7.90 -17.23
N VAL A 225 -1.58 -7.13 -16.61
CA VAL A 225 -1.23 -6.29 -15.45
C VAL A 225 -1.00 -7.15 -14.22
N GLU A 226 0.19 -7.06 -13.65
CA GLU A 226 0.61 -7.83 -12.49
C GLU A 226 0.59 -7.01 -11.19
N PRO A 227 0.34 -7.65 -10.03
CA PRO A 227 0.50 -7.00 -8.73
C PRO A 227 1.98 -6.68 -8.40
N PRO A 228 2.23 -5.70 -7.52
CA PRO A 228 1.25 -4.87 -6.85
C PRO A 228 0.64 -3.82 -7.78
N GLY A 229 -0.63 -3.47 -7.56
CA GLY A 229 -1.27 -2.45 -8.38
C GLY A 229 -2.41 -1.73 -7.67
N ILE A 230 -2.71 -0.55 -8.19
CA ILE A 230 -3.75 0.36 -7.69
C ILE A 230 -4.73 0.64 -8.84
N ILE A 231 -6.01 0.63 -8.54
CA ILE A 231 -7.06 1.06 -9.46
C ILE A 231 -7.55 2.43 -9.03
N VAL A 232 -7.59 3.39 -9.95
CA VAL A 232 -8.19 4.72 -9.73
C VAL A 232 -9.43 4.82 -10.60
N VAL A 233 -10.57 5.18 -9.99
CA VAL A 233 -11.84 5.35 -10.69
C VAL A 233 -12.36 6.76 -10.43
N GLY A 234 -12.73 7.46 -11.48
CA GLY A 234 -13.26 8.82 -11.44
C GLY A 234 -12.76 9.67 -12.60
N GLU A 235 -13.38 10.82 -12.82
CA GLU A 235 -13.04 11.74 -13.91
C GLU A 235 -11.56 12.14 -13.93
N VAL A 236 -10.92 12.18 -12.76
CA VAL A 236 -9.48 12.49 -12.62
C VAL A 236 -8.58 11.53 -13.39
N ALA A 237 -9.02 10.30 -13.66
CA ALA A 237 -8.24 9.32 -14.42
C ALA A 237 -8.00 9.77 -15.87
N SER A 238 -8.91 10.55 -16.46
CA SER A 238 -8.76 11.12 -17.79
C SER A 238 -7.67 12.19 -17.87
N LEU A 239 -7.30 12.80 -16.74
CA LEU A 239 -6.29 13.87 -16.72
C LEU A 239 -4.89 13.36 -17.08
N ARG A 240 -4.64 12.06 -17.00
CA ARG A 240 -3.37 11.48 -17.44
C ARG A 240 -3.04 11.83 -18.90
N GLU A 241 -4.03 11.85 -19.79
CA GLU A 241 -3.81 12.22 -21.19
C GLU A 241 -3.22 13.62 -21.35
N LYS A 242 -3.60 14.51 -20.42
CA LYS A 242 -3.15 15.91 -20.41
C LYS A 242 -1.86 16.11 -19.62
N LEU A 243 -1.70 15.43 -18.49
CA LEU A 243 -0.58 15.61 -17.57
C LEU A 243 0.65 14.75 -17.95
N GLY A 244 0.41 13.59 -18.59
CA GLY A 244 1.46 12.67 -18.97
C GLY A 244 2.02 11.87 -17.80
N ASP A 245 3.19 11.27 -18.00
CA ASP A 245 3.95 10.56 -16.98
C ASP A 245 4.79 11.57 -16.18
N LEU A 246 4.76 11.46 -14.85
CA LEU A 246 5.47 12.35 -13.94
C LEU A 246 6.46 11.57 -13.02
N SER A 247 6.70 10.26 -13.33
CA SER A 247 7.63 9.42 -12.56
C SER A 247 9.10 9.69 -12.86
#